data_ef8af72a414a3285465db30443c71536
#
_entry.id   ef8af72a414a3285465db30443c71536
#
_cell.length_a   1.000
_cell.length_b   1.000
_cell.length_c   1.000
_cell.angle_alpha   90.00
_cell.angle_beta   90.00
_cell.angle_gamma   90.00
#
_symmetry.space_group_name_H-M   'P 1'
#
loop_
_entity.id
_entity.type
_entity.pdbx_description
1 polymer ?
#
loop_
_entity_poly.entity_id
_entity_poly.type
_entity_poly.pdbx_seq_one_letter_code
_entity_poly.pdbx_strand_id
1 'polypeptide(L)'
;FGAVGTAGQRCTTTRRLIVHKSIAAELTERLVNAYRQVPIGDPLQEGILMGPLIHEQAVENMMAALETARANGGEVVCGGRRLPELGPTFVEP
;
A
#
# COMPACT_ATOMS: atom_id res chain seq x y z
N PHE A 1 8.23 -6.00 2.70
CA PHE A 1 8.57 -6.09 1.26
C PHE A 1 7.53 -6.88 0.46
N GLY A 2 7.09 -8.05 0.91
CA GLY A 2 6.16 -8.93 0.18
C GLY A 2 4.81 -8.31 -0.22
N ALA A 3 4.38 -7.24 0.43
CA ALA A 3 3.16 -6.51 0.10
C ALA A 3 3.42 -5.28 -0.77
N VAL A 4 4.48 -4.51 -0.48
CA VAL A 4 4.73 -3.20 -1.11
C VAL A 4 5.72 -3.26 -2.28
N GLY A 5 6.52 -4.31 -2.37
CA GLY A 5 7.44 -4.49 -3.49
C GLY A 5 6.72 -4.45 -4.82
N THR A 6 7.23 -3.68 -5.78
CA THR A 6 6.59 -3.41 -7.08
C THR A 6 5.18 -2.80 -6.93
N ALA A 7 4.97 -1.97 -5.89
CA ALA A 7 3.68 -1.34 -5.58
C ALA A 7 2.50 -2.34 -5.54
N GLY A 8 2.73 -3.53 -5.01
CA GLY A 8 1.68 -4.56 -4.91
C GLY A 8 1.29 -5.24 -6.22
N GLN A 9 2.02 -5.02 -7.31
CA GLN A 9 1.63 -5.44 -8.66
C GLN A 9 2.24 -6.78 -9.11
N ARG A 10 2.54 -7.67 -8.18
CA ARG A 10 2.98 -9.05 -8.49
C ARG A 10 1.86 -10.04 -8.23
N CYS A 11 1.85 -11.16 -8.96
CA CYS A 11 0.97 -12.30 -8.68
C CYS A 11 1.17 -12.87 -7.28
N THR A 12 2.37 -12.78 -6.73
CA THR A 12 2.76 -13.26 -5.39
C THR A 12 2.65 -12.20 -4.29
N THR A 13 2.13 -11.00 -4.58
CA THR A 13 1.95 -9.95 -3.58
C THR A 13 1.07 -10.45 -2.43
N THR A 14 1.54 -10.24 -1.20
CA THR A 14 0.75 -10.54 0.00
C THR A 14 -0.45 -9.59 0.08
N ARG A 15 -1.66 -10.13 0.05
CA ARG A 15 -2.92 -9.36 0.06
C ARG A 15 -3.73 -9.58 1.31
N ARG A 16 -3.59 -10.73 1.96
CA ARG A 16 -4.36 -11.09 3.16
C ARG A 16 -3.44 -11.67 4.20
N LEU A 17 -3.64 -11.25 5.44
CA LEU A 17 -2.99 -11.83 6.61
C LEU A 17 -4.06 -12.42 7.52
N ILE A 18 -4.01 -13.73 7.74
CA ILE A 18 -4.87 -14.41 8.70
C ILE A 18 -4.07 -14.56 9.98
N VAL A 19 -4.42 -13.80 10.99
CA VAL A 19 -3.60 -13.60 12.19
C VAL A 19 -4.38 -14.01 13.42
N HIS A 20 -3.72 -14.70 14.34
CA HIS A 20 -4.33 -15.02 15.64
C HIS A 20 -4.62 -13.74 16.43
N LYS A 21 -5.79 -13.68 17.05
CA LYS A 21 -6.28 -12.47 17.76
C LYS A 21 -5.31 -11.92 18.82
N SER A 22 -4.54 -12.79 19.47
CA SER A 22 -3.62 -12.39 20.53
C SER A 22 -2.44 -11.54 20.07
N ILE A 23 -2.09 -11.59 18.79
CA ILE A 23 -0.96 -10.82 18.19
C ILE A 23 -1.42 -9.79 17.16
N ALA A 24 -2.71 -9.74 16.85
CA ALA A 24 -3.24 -8.90 15.76
C ALA A 24 -2.93 -7.41 15.98
N ALA A 25 -3.16 -6.89 17.19
CA ALA A 25 -2.92 -5.48 17.50
C ALA A 25 -1.43 -5.11 17.36
N GLU A 26 -0.54 -5.90 17.96
CA GLU A 26 0.91 -5.67 17.88
C GLU A 26 1.41 -5.78 16.43
N LEU A 27 0.94 -6.77 15.68
CA LEU A 27 1.32 -6.93 14.27
C LEU A 27 0.85 -5.74 13.44
N THR A 28 -0.38 -5.26 13.65
CA THR A 28 -0.92 -4.09 12.93
C THR A 28 -0.06 -2.86 13.20
N GLU A 29 0.29 -2.58 14.46
CA GLU A 29 1.15 -1.46 14.82
C GLU A 29 2.52 -1.54 14.14
N ARG A 30 3.15 -2.71 14.16
CA ARG A 30 4.44 -2.93 13.50
C ARG A 30 4.36 -2.74 11.98
N LEU A 31 3.28 -3.20 11.35
CA LEU A 31 3.07 -3.02 9.91
C LEU A 31 2.85 -1.55 9.56
N VAL A 32 2.04 -0.82 10.32
CA VAL A 32 1.82 0.62 10.12
C VAL A 32 3.15 1.38 10.22
N ASN A 33 3.96 1.07 11.22
CA ASN A 33 5.28 1.69 11.38
C ASN A 33 6.22 1.35 10.22
N ALA A 34 6.21 0.12 9.73
CA ALA A 34 7.00 -0.29 8.58
C ALA A 34 6.55 0.42 7.29
N TYR A 35 5.24 0.52 7.05
CA TYR A 35 4.67 1.17 5.86
C TYR A 35 4.99 2.66 5.81
N ARG A 36 4.95 3.36 6.95
CA ARG A 36 5.32 4.78 7.04
C ARG A 36 6.77 5.07 6.70
N GLN A 37 7.63 4.07 6.77
CA GLN A 37 9.06 4.18 6.47
C GLN A 37 9.43 3.74 5.04
N VAL A 38 8.47 3.34 4.23
CA VAL A 38 8.72 2.91 2.84
C VAL A 38 9.12 4.11 2.00
N PRO A 39 10.34 4.15 1.45
CA PRO A 39 10.75 5.20 0.52
C PRO A 39 10.02 5.02 -0.81
N ILE A 40 9.25 6.04 -1.20
CA ILE A 40 8.44 6.04 -2.42
C ILE A 40 9.01 7.05 -3.40
N GLY A 41 9.19 6.67 -4.65
CA GLY A 41 9.74 7.57 -5.67
C GLY A 41 10.12 6.86 -6.95
N ASP A 42 11.00 7.49 -7.73
CA ASP A 42 11.53 6.91 -8.96
C ASP A 42 12.29 5.61 -8.65
N PRO A 43 11.84 4.45 -9.17
CA PRO A 43 12.45 3.15 -8.87
C PRO A 43 13.88 3.00 -9.42
N LEU A 44 14.34 3.92 -10.26
CA LEU A 44 15.71 3.95 -10.77
C LEU A 44 16.68 4.65 -9.79
N GLN A 45 16.17 5.33 -8.79
CA GLN A 45 16.99 5.97 -7.76
C GLN A 45 17.37 4.99 -6.65
N GLU A 46 18.59 5.09 -6.19
CA GLU A 46 19.07 4.28 -5.06
C GLU A 46 18.29 4.59 -3.78
N GLY A 47 17.95 3.54 -3.03
CA GLY A 47 17.22 3.65 -1.78
C GLY A 47 15.70 3.70 -1.93
N ILE A 48 15.14 3.83 -3.13
CA ILE A 48 13.70 3.76 -3.36
C ILE A 48 13.25 2.29 -3.32
N LEU A 49 12.21 2.03 -2.52
CA LEU A 49 11.64 0.70 -2.35
C LEU A 49 10.35 0.49 -3.16
N MET A 50 9.55 1.54 -3.28
CA MET A 50 8.25 1.47 -3.95
C MET A 50 8.15 2.52 -5.05
N GLY A 51 7.91 2.08 -6.27
CA GLY A 51 7.67 2.91 -7.44
C GLY A 51 6.18 3.19 -7.69
N PRO A 52 5.82 3.70 -8.87
CA PRO A 52 4.45 4.03 -9.22
C PRO A 52 3.60 2.78 -9.56
N LEU A 53 2.30 2.97 -9.59
CA LEU A 53 1.40 2.06 -10.29
C LEU A 53 1.59 2.18 -11.81
N ILE A 54 1.22 1.13 -12.54
CA ILE A 54 1.49 1.01 -13.98
C ILE A 54 0.83 2.10 -14.82
N HIS A 55 -0.35 2.58 -14.42
CA HIS A 55 -1.12 3.65 -15.08
C HIS A 55 -2.19 4.23 -14.16
N GLU A 56 -2.79 5.36 -14.54
CA GLU A 56 -3.79 6.08 -13.74
C GLU A 56 -5.05 5.24 -13.46
N GLN A 57 -5.48 4.41 -14.40
CA GLN A 57 -6.62 3.51 -14.15
C GLN A 57 -6.37 2.53 -12.99
N ALA A 58 -5.11 2.11 -12.77
CA ALA A 58 -4.77 1.30 -11.62
C ALA A 58 -4.93 2.06 -10.30
N VAL A 59 -4.60 3.36 -10.30
CA VAL A 59 -4.85 4.26 -9.17
C VAL A 59 -6.35 4.39 -8.89
N GLU A 60 -7.15 4.63 -9.94
CA GLU A 60 -8.61 4.74 -9.81
C GLU A 60 -9.22 3.45 -9.23
N ASN A 61 -8.80 2.31 -9.74
CA ASN A 61 -9.26 1.01 -9.26
C ASN A 61 -8.89 0.78 -7.78
N MET A 62 -7.69 1.16 -7.38
CA MET A 62 -7.26 1.09 -5.97
C MET A 62 -8.13 1.98 -5.08
N MET A 63 -8.35 3.24 -5.49
CA MET A 63 -9.17 4.17 -4.71
C MET A 63 -10.61 3.68 -4.58
N ALA A 64 -11.21 3.18 -5.66
CA ALA A 64 -12.56 2.60 -5.64
C ALA A 64 -12.64 1.36 -4.72
N ALA A 65 -11.60 0.52 -4.71
CA ALA A 65 -11.53 -0.64 -3.83
C ALA A 65 -11.46 -0.23 -2.34
N LEU A 66 -10.69 0.83 -2.02
CA LEU A 66 -10.63 1.37 -0.66
C LEU A 66 -11.97 1.94 -0.20
N GLU A 67 -12.67 2.68 -1.06
CA GLU A 67 -14.01 3.19 -0.76
C GLU A 67 -15.01 2.03 -0.54
N THR A 68 -14.96 1.01 -1.38
CA THR A 68 -15.78 -0.18 -1.22
C THR A 68 -15.50 -0.89 0.11
N ALA A 69 -14.22 -1.01 0.47
CA ALA A 69 -13.82 -1.62 1.74
C ALA A 69 -14.37 -0.83 2.94
N ARG A 70 -14.27 0.52 2.91
CA ARG A 70 -14.84 1.39 3.95
C ARG A 70 -16.36 1.25 4.04
N ALA A 71 -17.05 1.26 2.90
CA ALA A 71 -18.51 1.11 2.85
C ALA A 71 -18.99 -0.23 3.42
N ASN A 72 -18.15 -1.27 3.33
CA ASN A 72 -18.41 -2.59 3.88
C ASN A 72 -17.91 -2.79 5.33
N GLY A 73 -17.54 -1.71 6.03
CA GLY A 73 -17.12 -1.74 7.42
C GLY A 73 -15.62 -1.99 7.63
N GLY A 74 -14.82 -1.95 6.57
CA GLY A 74 -13.36 -2.00 6.66
C GLY A 74 -12.74 -0.70 7.14
N GLU A 75 -11.58 -0.79 7.77
CA GLU A 75 -10.79 0.34 8.22
C GLU A 75 -9.48 0.43 7.43
N VAL A 76 -9.14 1.63 6.95
CA VAL A 76 -7.83 1.92 6.38
C VAL A 76 -6.94 2.47 7.50
N VAL A 77 -6.08 1.63 8.05
CA VAL A 77 -5.25 1.97 9.21
C VAL A 77 -4.02 2.82 8.86
N CYS A 78 -3.57 2.81 7.62
CA CYS A 78 -2.55 3.72 7.08
C CYS A 78 -2.58 3.72 5.55
N GLY A 79 -1.87 4.66 4.92
CA GLY A 79 -1.74 4.73 3.48
C GLY A 79 -3.02 5.09 2.74
N GLY A 80 -3.10 4.64 1.49
CA GLY A 80 -4.30 4.81 0.67
C GLY A 80 -4.53 6.23 0.16
N ARG A 81 -3.49 7.07 0.11
CA ARG A 81 -3.55 8.41 -0.48
C ARG A 81 -2.75 8.47 -1.77
N ARG A 82 -3.18 9.38 -2.65
CA ARG A 82 -2.38 9.76 -3.82
C ARG A 82 -1.21 10.66 -3.39
N LEU A 83 -0.11 10.56 -4.11
CA LEU A 83 1.09 11.39 -3.93
C LEU A 83 1.34 12.22 -5.19
N PRO A 84 0.49 13.23 -5.47
CA PRO A 84 0.56 14.00 -6.72
C PRO A 84 1.87 14.76 -6.89
N GLU A 85 2.56 15.07 -5.80
CA GLU A 85 3.88 15.68 -5.79
C GLU A 85 4.97 14.80 -6.43
N LEU A 86 4.78 13.47 -6.43
CA LEU A 86 5.67 12.52 -7.10
C LEU A 86 5.22 12.18 -8.52
N GLY A 87 3.92 12.32 -8.80
CA GLY A 87 3.33 12.05 -10.10
C GLY A 87 1.94 11.42 -10.01
N PRO A 88 1.23 11.30 -11.17
CA PRO A 88 -0.18 10.90 -11.19
C PRO A 88 -0.43 9.44 -10.81
N THR A 89 0.59 8.62 -10.84
CA THR A 89 0.48 7.17 -10.57
C THR A 89 1.12 6.74 -9.24
N PHE A 90 1.56 7.71 -8.44
CA PHE A 90 2.12 7.44 -7.11
C PHE A 90 1.05 7.46 -6.04
N VAL A 91 1.11 6.45 -5.16
CA VAL A 91 0.19 6.28 -4.02
C VAL A 91 0.96 5.80 -2.80
N GLU A 92 0.41 6.04 -1.62
CA GLU A 92 0.89 5.41 -0.39
C GLU A 92 0.49 3.93 -0.35
N PRO A 93 1.35 3.06 0.19
CA PRO A 93 1.06 1.64 0.38
C PRO A 93 0.03 1.38 1.47
#